data_4aadb18d75bb7715b36393dfb09c70db
#
_entry.id   4aadb18d75bb7715b36393dfb09c70db
#
_cell.length_a   1.000
_cell.length_b   1.000
_cell.length_c   1.000
_cell.angle_alpha   90.00
_cell.angle_beta   90.00
_cell.angle_gamma   90.00
#
_symmetry.space_group_name_H-M   'P 1'
#
loop_
_entity.id
_entity.type
_entity.pdbx_description
1 polymer ?
#
loop_
_entity_poly.entity_id
_entity_poly.type
_entity_poly.pdbx_seq_one_letter_code
_entity_poly.pdbx_strand_id
1 'polypeptide(L)'
;ARRVTIARLFAGTVALVGGGTTIAALRQGLRRVAVKDVHIRLARLPKALHGTTLVQLSDVHVGPTLRREFVETLVAQVNALSPDLVAITGDLVDGSVTALKDQVAPIRELRSRFGTFFVTGNHEYYSGAESWCRELATFGIRVLHNERVSIGDADASFDLAGVDDYSATRFGGTSDVGKATLGRDPARALVLLAHQPRSAVEADRHDVDLQLSGHTHGGQIWPWNYLVYLQQPVVAGLSRIGRTLVYVSCGTGYWGPPMRLHAPAEITRIVLETGAA
;
A
#
# COMPACT_ATOMS: atom_id res chain seq x y z
N ALA A 1 36.33 -37.27 -18.20
CA ALA A 1 35.11 -37.88 -17.64
C ALA A 1 34.63 -37.16 -16.37
N ARG A 2 35.38 -37.16 -15.25
CA ARG A 2 34.95 -36.60 -13.95
C ARG A 2 34.50 -35.12 -13.98
N ARG A 3 35.28 -34.24 -14.66
CA ARG A 3 34.92 -32.81 -14.81
C ARG A 3 33.58 -32.62 -15.55
N VAL A 4 33.34 -33.38 -16.60
CA VAL A 4 32.09 -33.30 -17.39
C VAL A 4 30.91 -33.78 -16.57
N THR A 5 31.08 -34.84 -15.79
CA THR A 5 30.02 -35.35 -14.88
C THR A 5 29.67 -34.30 -13.80
N ILE A 6 30.66 -33.69 -13.15
CA ILE A 6 30.45 -32.64 -12.16
C ILE A 6 29.73 -31.42 -12.78
N ALA A 7 30.15 -30.97 -13.96
CA ALA A 7 29.50 -29.87 -14.65
C ALA A 7 28.03 -30.18 -15.01
N ARG A 8 27.72 -31.40 -15.47
CA ARG A 8 26.35 -31.83 -15.75
C ARG A 8 25.48 -31.92 -14.49
N LEU A 9 26.04 -32.44 -13.39
CA LEU A 9 25.34 -32.48 -12.10
C LEU A 9 25.05 -31.07 -11.59
N PHE A 10 26.03 -30.18 -11.64
CA PHE A 10 25.85 -28.78 -11.26
C PHE A 10 24.79 -28.08 -12.11
N ALA A 11 24.87 -28.21 -13.46
CA ALA A 11 23.89 -27.65 -14.38
C ALA A 11 22.48 -28.21 -14.11
N GLY A 12 22.36 -29.51 -13.87
CA GLY A 12 21.09 -30.16 -13.51
C GLY A 12 20.52 -29.64 -12.20
N THR A 13 21.38 -29.46 -11.18
CA THR A 13 20.95 -28.87 -9.88
C THR A 13 20.48 -27.43 -10.05
N VAL A 14 21.22 -26.60 -10.77
CA VAL A 14 20.83 -25.20 -11.06
C VAL A 14 19.49 -25.15 -11.81
N ALA A 15 19.31 -26.02 -12.82
CA ALA A 15 18.04 -26.09 -13.56
C ALA A 15 16.87 -26.52 -12.69
N LEU A 16 17.06 -27.51 -11.84
CA LEU A 16 16.04 -28.01 -10.90
C LEU A 16 15.66 -26.95 -9.86
N VAL A 17 16.65 -26.37 -9.20
CA VAL A 17 16.42 -25.33 -8.18
C VAL A 17 15.81 -24.07 -8.82
N GLY A 18 16.38 -23.59 -9.93
CA GLY A 18 15.88 -22.41 -10.65
C GLY A 18 14.47 -22.63 -11.19
N GLY A 19 14.21 -23.77 -11.82
CA GLY A 19 12.88 -24.13 -12.33
C GLY A 19 11.86 -24.28 -11.18
N GLY A 20 12.23 -24.96 -10.12
CA GLY A 20 11.37 -25.14 -8.94
C GLY A 20 11.01 -23.84 -8.26
N THR A 21 11.99 -22.93 -8.05
CA THR A 21 11.76 -21.62 -7.45
C THR A 21 10.90 -20.74 -8.35
N THR A 22 11.10 -20.78 -9.67
CA THR A 22 10.27 -20.04 -10.65
C THR A 22 8.83 -20.49 -10.60
N ILE A 23 8.58 -21.81 -10.59
CA ILE A 23 7.21 -22.36 -10.49
C ILE A 23 6.57 -21.96 -9.15
N ALA A 24 7.31 -22.03 -8.05
CA ALA A 24 6.81 -21.61 -6.75
C ALA A 24 6.44 -20.12 -6.74
N ALA A 25 7.30 -19.26 -7.31
CA ALA A 25 7.07 -17.82 -7.40
C ALA A 25 5.84 -17.50 -8.27
N LEU A 26 5.69 -18.13 -9.42
CA LEU A 26 4.51 -17.99 -10.28
C LEU A 26 3.23 -18.44 -9.55
N ARG A 27 3.27 -19.60 -8.92
CA ARG A 27 2.12 -20.10 -8.14
C ARG A 27 1.73 -19.14 -7.04
N GLN A 28 2.70 -18.54 -6.35
CA GLN A 28 2.42 -17.57 -5.28
C GLN A 28 1.89 -16.24 -5.85
N GLY A 29 2.45 -15.75 -6.96
CA GLY A 29 2.03 -14.49 -7.60
C GLY A 29 0.63 -14.56 -8.21
N LEU A 30 0.21 -15.75 -8.68
CA LEU A 30 -1.10 -15.99 -9.28
C LEU A 30 -2.18 -16.47 -8.28
N ARG A 31 -1.84 -16.57 -7.00
CA ARG A 31 -2.82 -16.92 -5.97
C ARG A 31 -3.82 -15.79 -5.75
N ARG A 32 -5.03 -16.18 -5.31
CA ARG A 32 -6.00 -15.23 -4.80
C ARG A 32 -5.36 -14.41 -3.66
N VAL A 33 -5.56 -13.10 -3.68
CA VAL A 33 -5.05 -12.20 -2.65
C VAL A 33 -5.67 -12.56 -1.31
N ALA A 34 -4.82 -12.72 -0.29
CA ALA A 34 -5.27 -13.06 1.04
C ALA A 34 -5.58 -11.79 1.86
N VAL A 35 -6.55 -11.91 2.75
CA VAL A 35 -6.78 -10.86 3.77
C VAL A 35 -5.82 -11.12 4.92
N LYS A 36 -5.14 -10.05 5.37
CA LYS A 36 -4.24 -10.06 6.52
C LYS A 36 -4.76 -9.11 7.59
N ASP A 37 -5.01 -9.62 8.75
CA ASP A 37 -5.46 -8.84 9.90
C ASP A 37 -4.27 -8.30 10.68
N VAL A 38 -4.33 -7.00 11.02
CA VAL A 38 -3.31 -6.30 11.79
C VAL A 38 -4.00 -5.43 12.84
N HIS A 39 -3.68 -5.64 14.11
CA HIS A 39 -4.19 -4.84 15.22
C HIS A 39 -3.15 -3.79 15.61
N ILE A 40 -3.57 -2.52 15.64
CA ILE A 40 -2.66 -1.39 15.91
C ILE A 40 -3.25 -0.53 17.03
N ARG A 41 -2.48 -0.38 18.11
CA ARG A 41 -2.86 0.47 19.24
C ARG A 41 -2.36 1.88 19.04
N LEU A 42 -3.26 2.84 19.20
CA LEU A 42 -2.96 4.27 19.12
C LEU A 42 -3.39 4.94 20.43
N ALA A 43 -2.43 5.52 21.13
CA ALA A 43 -2.66 6.13 22.45
C ALA A 43 -3.69 7.28 22.41
N ARG A 44 -3.70 8.03 21.30
CA ARG A 44 -4.59 9.20 21.10
C ARG A 44 -5.91 8.86 20.42
N LEU A 45 -6.18 7.59 20.10
CA LEU A 45 -7.46 7.20 19.49
C LEU A 45 -8.59 7.28 20.53
N PRO A 46 -9.68 8.02 20.24
CA PRO A 46 -10.85 8.05 21.13
C PRO A 46 -11.44 6.66 21.39
N LYS A 47 -11.91 6.40 22.62
CA LYS A 47 -12.53 5.11 22.99
C LYS A 47 -13.71 4.75 22.09
N ALA A 48 -14.48 5.74 21.67
CA ALA A 48 -15.65 5.53 20.78
C ALA A 48 -15.25 5.01 19.39
N LEU A 49 -13.98 5.17 19.00
CA LEU A 49 -13.44 4.67 17.72
C LEU A 49 -12.60 3.39 17.90
N HIS A 50 -12.59 2.80 19.09
CA HIS A 50 -11.97 1.49 19.32
C HIS A 50 -12.61 0.43 18.41
N GLY A 51 -11.80 -0.33 17.71
CA GLY A 51 -12.27 -1.34 16.75
C GLY A 51 -12.57 -0.81 15.36
N THR A 52 -12.34 0.50 15.07
CA THR A 52 -12.45 1.04 13.71
C THR A 52 -11.56 0.28 12.75
N THR A 53 -12.14 -0.16 11.63
CA THR A 53 -11.47 -0.97 10.63
C THR A 53 -11.08 -0.16 9.39
N LEU A 54 -9.79 -0.17 9.06
CA LEU A 54 -9.28 0.34 7.80
C LEU A 54 -8.89 -0.83 6.91
N VAL A 55 -9.33 -0.83 5.65
CA VAL A 55 -8.79 -1.75 4.66
C VAL A 55 -7.81 -0.99 3.78
N GLN A 56 -6.55 -1.44 3.79
CA GLN A 56 -5.50 -0.92 2.92
C GLN A 56 -5.38 -1.77 1.66
N LEU A 57 -5.46 -1.11 0.51
CA LEU A 57 -4.99 -1.58 -0.79
C LEU A 57 -3.76 -0.79 -1.18
N SER A 58 -2.76 -1.44 -1.73
CA SER A 58 -1.52 -0.79 -2.21
C SER A 58 -0.95 -1.57 -3.35
N ASP A 59 -0.24 -0.91 -4.26
CA ASP A 59 0.54 -1.58 -5.29
C ASP A 59 -0.32 -2.59 -6.07
N VAL A 60 -1.46 -2.13 -6.55
CA VAL A 60 -2.42 -2.96 -7.32
C VAL A 60 -1.89 -3.22 -8.73
N HIS A 61 -1.23 -2.20 -9.34
CA HIS A 61 -0.62 -2.27 -10.66
C HIS A 61 -1.57 -2.75 -11.75
N VAL A 62 -2.77 -2.14 -11.81
CA VAL A 62 -3.69 -2.40 -12.92
C VAL A 62 -2.99 -2.05 -14.23
N GLY A 63 -2.90 -3.04 -15.13
CA GLY A 63 -2.10 -2.92 -16.33
C GLY A 63 -2.35 -4.08 -17.29
N PRO A 64 -1.36 -4.47 -18.10
CA PRO A 64 -1.54 -5.50 -19.11
C PRO A 64 -1.97 -6.88 -18.58
N THR A 65 -1.57 -7.22 -17.36
CA THR A 65 -1.77 -8.54 -16.75
C THR A 65 -2.83 -8.55 -15.65
N LEU A 66 -2.90 -7.50 -14.83
CA LEU A 66 -3.92 -7.33 -13.79
C LEU A 66 -5.00 -6.39 -14.34
N ARG A 67 -6.13 -6.96 -14.72
CA ARG A 67 -7.20 -6.27 -15.45
C ARG A 67 -8.47 -6.15 -14.61
N ARG A 68 -9.54 -5.72 -15.26
CA ARG A 68 -10.85 -5.48 -14.69
C ARG A 68 -11.34 -6.58 -13.74
N GLU A 69 -11.25 -7.84 -14.14
CA GLU A 69 -11.71 -8.99 -13.35
C GLU A 69 -10.95 -9.12 -12.02
N PHE A 70 -9.65 -8.78 -12.02
CA PHE A 70 -8.86 -8.73 -10.80
C PHE A 70 -9.38 -7.62 -9.88
N VAL A 71 -9.64 -6.42 -10.42
CA VAL A 71 -10.19 -5.28 -9.65
C VAL A 71 -11.57 -5.60 -9.10
N GLU A 72 -12.45 -6.22 -9.89
CA GLU A 72 -13.78 -6.67 -9.46
C GLU A 72 -13.68 -7.66 -8.29
N THR A 73 -12.74 -8.60 -8.39
CA THR A 73 -12.47 -9.57 -7.30
C THR A 73 -11.98 -8.87 -6.03
N LEU A 74 -11.08 -7.89 -6.16
CA LEU A 74 -10.60 -7.10 -5.02
C LEU A 74 -11.74 -6.33 -4.35
N VAL A 75 -12.53 -5.62 -5.15
CA VAL A 75 -13.68 -4.84 -4.65
C VAL A 75 -14.67 -5.74 -3.90
N ALA A 76 -14.98 -6.91 -4.46
CA ALA A 76 -15.86 -7.87 -3.79
C ALA A 76 -15.26 -8.36 -2.45
N GLN A 77 -13.94 -8.63 -2.40
CA GLN A 77 -13.27 -9.03 -1.17
C GLN A 77 -13.27 -7.91 -0.11
N VAL A 78 -12.96 -6.67 -0.51
CA VAL A 78 -12.96 -5.51 0.39
C VAL A 78 -14.35 -5.25 0.94
N ASN A 79 -15.37 -5.23 0.09
CA ASN A 79 -16.75 -4.98 0.50
C ASN A 79 -17.29 -6.06 1.45
N ALA A 80 -16.86 -7.31 1.29
CA ALA A 80 -17.20 -8.41 2.20
C ALA A 80 -16.63 -8.21 3.62
N LEU A 81 -15.56 -7.41 3.78
CA LEU A 81 -15.00 -7.06 5.08
C LEU A 81 -15.78 -5.95 5.79
N SER A 82 -16.70 -5.27 5.09
CA SER A 82 -17.50 -4.14 5.62
C SER A 82 -16.64 -3.10 6.35
N PRO A 83 -15.60 -2.53 5.71
CA PRO A 83 -14.66 -1.64 6.38
C PRO A 83 -15.31 -0.31 6.77
N ASP A 84 -14.80 0.32 7.84
CA ASP A 84 -15.17 1.70 8.16
C ASP A 84 -14.50 2.68 7.20
N LEU A 85 -13.30 2.37 6.70
CA LEU A 85 -12.54 3.20 5.79
C LEU A 85 -11.73 2.34 4.81
N VAL A 86 -11.61 2.76 3.55
CA VAL A 86 -10.68 2.18 2.60
C VAL A 86 -9.56 3.17 2.29
N ALA A 87 -8.31 2.73 2.40
CA ALA A 87 -7.11 3.50 2.07
C ALA A 87 -6.36 2.85 0.90
N ILE A 88 -6.22 3.57 -0.20
CA ILE A 88 -5.42 3.15 -1.35
C ILE A 88 -4.10 3.92 -1.29
N THR A 89 -3.02 3.22 -0.95
CA THR A 89 -1.72 3.83 -0.66
C THR A 89 -0.78 3.83 -1.87
N GLY A 90 -1.31 4.20 -3.05
CA GLY A 90 -0.54 4.42 -4.28
C GLY A 90 -0.27 3.18 -5.12
N ASP A 91 0.36 3.41 -6.26
CA ASP A 91 0.69 2.42 -7.28
C ASP A 91 -0.51 1.57 -7.70
N LEU A 92 -1.62 2.28 -7.97
CA LEU A 92 -2.85 1.65 -8.44
C LEU A 92 -2.74 1.20 -9.89
N VAL A 93 -1.97 1.92 -10.72
CA VAL A 93 -1.99 1.79 -12.18
C VAL A 93 -0.60 1.80 -12.82
N ASP A 94 -0.47 1.04 -13.93
CA ASP A 94 0.71 0.98 -14.81
C ASP A 94 0.39 1.45 -16.23
N GLY A 95 -0.30 2.57 -16.39
CA GLY A 95 -0.62 3.14 -17.69
C GLY A 95 -1.60 4.30 -17.61
N SER A 96 -1.81 4.99 -18.74
CA SER A 96 -2.62 6.20 -18.80
C SER A 96 -4.11 5.94 -18.52
N VAL A 97 -4.84 6.99 -18.12
CA VAL A 97 -6.30 6.98 -17.96
C VAL A 97 -6.99 6.48 -19.21
N THR A 98 -6.56 6.97 -20.39
CA THR A 98 -7.16 6.57 -21.67
C THR A 98 -7.08 5.06 -21.90
N ALA A 99 -6.00 4.42 -21.46
CA ALA A 99 -5.80 2.98 -21.65
C ALA A 99 -6.48 2.11 -20.56
N LEU A 100 -6.57 2.62 -19.32
CA LEU A 100 -6.89 1.77 -18.17
C LEU A 100 -8.13 2.18 -17.38
N LYS A 101 -8.79 3.31 -17.66
CA LYS A 101 -9.97 3.77 -16.88
C LYS A 101 -11.05 2.70 -16.75
N ASP A 102 -11.35 1.97 -17.82
CA ASP A 102 -12.38 0.92 -17.81
C ASP A 102 -11.95 -0.29 -17.00
N GLN A 103 -10.65 -0.55 -16.91
CA GLN A 103 -10.08 -1.63 -16.08
C GLN A 103 -10.14 -1.28 -14.59
N VAL A 104 -9.93 0.00 -14.26
CA VAL A 104 -9.95 0.54 -12.88
C VAL A 104 -11.37 0.85 -12.41
N ALA A 105 -12.30 1.08 -13.34
CA ALA A 105 -13.67 1.52 -13.04
C ALA A 105 -14.41 0.75 -11.93
N PRO A 106 -14.22 -0.57 -11.71
CA PRO A 106 -14.91 -1.27 -10.62
C PRO A 106 -14.56 -0.72 -9.23
N ILE A 107 -13.45 0.00 -9.06
CA ILE A 107 -13.02 0.55 -7.77
C ILE A 107 -14.04 1.57 -7.21
N ARG A 108 -14.87 2.18 -8.07
CA ARG A 108 -16.00 3.05 -7.67
C ARG A 108 -17.05 2.35 -6.80
N GLU A 109 -17.07 1.01 -6.82
CA GLU A 109 -18.02 0.18 -6.07
C GLU A 109 -17.52 -0.20 -4.68
N LEU A 110 -16.35 0.28 -4.29
CA LEU A 110 -15.85 0.16 -2.92
C LEU A 110 -16.82 0.83 -1.95
N ARG A 111 -17.13 0.14 -0.86
CA ARG A 111 -18.08 0.58 0.16
C ARG A 111 -17.40 0.66 1.51
N SER A 112 -17.57 1.79 2.19
CA SER A 112 -17.07 1.99 3.54
C SER A 112 -17.88 3.10 4.23
N ARG A 113 -17.89 3.10 5.57
CA ARG A 113 -18.64 4.08 6.36
C ARG A 113 -18.12 5.50 6.19
N PHE A 114 -16.81 5.69 6.17
CA PHE A 114 -16.15 7.00 6.12
C PHE A 114 -15.58 7.36 4.74
N GLY A 115 -15.76 6.48 3.75
CA GLY A 115 -15.32 6.70 2.38
C GLY A 115 -13.99 6.02 2.03
N THR A 116 -13.61 6.21 0.76
CA THR A 116 -12.37 5.69 0.19
C THR A 116 -11.40 6.84 -0.07
N PHE A 117 -10.17 6.68 0.39
CA PHE A 117 -9.10 7.67 0.30
C PHE A 117 -7.95 7.12 -0.53
N PHE A 118 -7.31 8.01 -1.28
CA PHE A 118 -6.20 7.68 -2.15
C PHE A 118 -5.05 8.67 -1.96
N VAL A 119 -3.83 8.16 -2.01
CA VAL A 119 -2.61 8.94 -2.21
C VAL A 119 -1.86 8.38 -3.41
N THR A 120 -1.11 9.22 -4.12
CA THR A 120 -0.31 8.79 -5.26
C THR A 120 0.86 7.90 -4.83
N GLY A 121 1.21 6.92 -5.66
CA GLY A 121 2.50 6.28 -5.66
C GLY A 121 3.38 6.79 -6.81
N ASN A 122 4.56 6.22 -6.98
CA ASN A 122 5.47 6.65 -8.06
C ASN A 122 4.94 6.25 -9.44
N HIS A 123 4.18 5.17 -9.56
CA HIS A 123 3.62 4.73 -10.84
C HIS A 123 2.53 5.64 -11.36
N GLU A 124 1.78 6.32 -10.51
CA GLU A 124 0.87 7.38 -10.96
C GLU A 124 1.61 8.49 -11.71
N TYR A 125 2.80 8.89 -11.24
CA TYR A 125 3.61 9.92 -11.91
C TYR A 125 4.12 9.47 -13.27
N TYR A 126 4.44 8.18 -13.44
CA TYR A 126 4.82 7.61 -14.74
C TYR A 126 3.61 7.49 -15.69
N SER A 127 2.41 7.38 -15.12
CA SER A 127 1.14 7.12 -15.83
C SER A 127 0.28 8.37 -16.06
N GLY A 128 0.68 9.54 -15.51
CA GLY A 128 -0.08 10.79 -15.57
C GLY A 128 -0.89 11.04 -14.31
N ALA A 129 -0.20 11.32 -13.18
CA ALA A 129 -0.77 11.44 -11.84
C ALA A 129 -1.98 12.39 -11.76
N GLU A 130 -1.89 13.61 -12.32
CA GLU A 130 -2.97 14.58 -12.29
C GLU A 130 -4.25 14.06 -12.99
N SER A 131 -4.08 13.37 -14.11
CA SER A 131 -5.21 12.78 -14.84
C SER A 131 -5.86 11.65 -14.06
N TRP A 132 -5.05 10.80 -13.40
CA TRP A 132 -5.55 9.73 -12.54
C TRP A 132 -6.24 10.26 -11.30
N CYS A 133 -5.69 11.28 -10.65
CA CYS A 133 -6.33 11.91 -9.49
C CYS A 133 -7.70 12.50 -9.85
N ARG A 134 -7.81 13.15 -11.01
CA ARG A 134 -9.11 13.64 -11.51
C ARG A 134 -10.08 12.49 -11.81
N GLU A 135 -9.63 11.44 -12.47
CA GLU A 135 -10.48 10.29 -12.79
C GLU A 135 -10.98 9.59 -11.52
N LEU A 136 -10.10 9.33 -10.54
CA LEU A 136 -10.47 8.70 -9.27
C LEU A 136 -11.45 9.57 -8.46
N ALA A 137 -11.32 10.88 -8.51
CA ALA A 137 -12.29 11.79 -7.90
C ALA A 137 -13.70 11.64 -8.53
N THR A 138 -13.81 11.34 -9.83
CA THR A 138 -15.12 11.06 -10.47
C THR A 138 -15.74 9.74 -9.98
N PHE A 139 -14.94 8.84 -9.42
CA PHE A 139 -15.40 7.59 -8.79
C PHE A 139 -15.82 7.77 -7.33
N GLY A 140 -15.80 9.01 -6.81
CA GLY A 140 -16.11 9.31 -5.41
C GLY A 140 -14.97 9.01 -4.43
N ILE A 141 -13.75 8.79 -4.95
CA ILE A 141 -12.56 8.55 -4.13
C ILE A 141 -11.95 9.90 -3.74
N ARG A 142 -11.72 10.12 -2.46
CA ARG A 142 -11.05 11.33 -1.97
C ARG A 142 -9.55 11.19 -2.15
N VAL A 143 -8.98 11.97 -3.07
CA VAL A 143 -7.54 12.08 -3.24
C VAL A 143 -6.99 13.07 -2.21
N LEU A 144 -5.95 12.68 -1.49
CA LEU A 144 -5.29 13.54 -0.50
C LEU A 144 -3.95 14.04 -1.06
N HIS A 145 -3.88 15.34 -1.33
CA HIS A 145 -2.70 16.03 -1.87
C HIS A 145 -2.02 16.89 -0.80
N ASN A 146 -1.16 16.29 0.03
CA ASN A 146 -0.52 16.98 1.16
C ASN A 146 -1.58 17.70 2.01
N GLU A 147 -2.63 16.99 2.37
CA GLU A 147 -3.77 17.49 3.13
C GLU A 147 -4.27 16.47 4.15
N ARG A 148 -5.17 16.92 5.01
CA ARG A 148 -5.75 16.15 6.10
C ARG A 148 -7.27 16.31 6.12
N VAL A 149 -7.94 15.24 6.54
CA VAL A 149 -9.38 15.20 6.83
C VAL A 149 -9.61 14.63 8.22
N SER A 150 -10.72 15.00 8.85
CA SER A 150 -11.17 14.40 10.10
C SER A 150 -12.08 13.20 9.81
N ILE A 151 -11.84 12.06 10.47
CA ILE A 151 -12.60 10.83 10.35
C ILE A 151 -13.34 10.58 11.68
N GLY A 152 -14.64 10.46 11.61
CA GLY A 152 -15.53 10.33 12.79
C GLY A 152 -16.58 11.42 12.81
N ASP A 153 -17.01 11.80 14.00
CA ASP A 153 -18.01 12.84 14.24
C ASP A 153 -17.48 13.94 15.17
N ALA A 154 -18.38 14.84 15.59
CA ALA A 154 -18.02 15.97 16.46
C ALA A 154 -17.52 15.52 17.83
N ASP A 155 -18.02 14.39 18.34
CA ASP A 155 -17.71 13.90 19.69
C ASP A 155 -16.44 13.03 19.70
N ALA A 156 -16.19 12.31 18.61
CA ALA A 156 -15.02 11.41 18.50
C ALA A 156 -14.49 11.34 17.07
N SER A 157 -13.27 11.78 16.88
CA SER A 157 -12.61 11.73 15.56
C SER A 157 -11.11 11.50 15.69
N PHE A 158 -10.50 11.01 14.61
CA PHE A 158 -9.06 11.01 14.39
C PHE A 158 -8.75 11.69 13.05
N ASP A 159 -7.51 12.08 12.86
CA ASP A 159 -7.07 12.72 11.64
C ASP A 159 -6.48 11.69 10.66
N LEU A 160 -6.91 11.77 9.40
CA LEU A 160 -6.33 11.04 8.28
C LEU A 160 -5.64 12.04 7.36
N ALA A 161 -4.32 12.01 7.31
CA ALA A 161 -3.52 12.79 6.40
C ALA A 161 -3.06 11.96 5.21
N GLY A 162 -2.81 12.60 4.09
CA GLY A 162 -2.21 11.97 2.92
C GLY A 162 -1.22 12.91 2.26
N VAL A 163 -0.12 12.35 1.79
CA VAL A 163 0.90 13.08 1.04
C VAL A 163 1.07 12.51 -0.35
N ASP A 164 1.42 13.36 -1.28
CA ASP A 164 1.87 12.95 -2.60
C ASP A 164 3.14 12.09 -2.48
N ASP A 165 3.36 11.20 -3.44
CA ASP A 165 4.55 10.35 -3.41
C ASP A 165 5.84 11.17 -3.44
N TYR A 166 6.88 10.62 -2.84
CA TYR A 166 8.22 11.21 -2.85
C TYR A 166 8.72 11.56 -4.27
N SER A 167 8.31 10.76 -5.27
CA SER A 167 8.65 11.00 -6.68
C SER A 167 8.03 12.26 -7.27
N ALA A 168 7.00 12.85 -6.64
CA ALA A 168 6.36 14.09 -7.08
C ALA A 168 7.38 15.21 -7.35
N THR A 169 8.44 15.28 -6.54
CA THR A 169 9.50 16.28 -6.67
C THR A 169 10.19 16.27 -8.03
N ARG A 170 10.25 15.12 -8.70
CA ARG A 170 10.82 14.99 -10.04
C ARG A 170 9.89 15.52 -11.14
N PHE A 171 8.62 15.73 -10.80
CA PHE A 171 7.56 16.16 -11.71
C PHE A 171 7.00 17.54 -11.33
N GLY A 172 7.75 18.31 -10.51
CA GLY A 172 7.39 19.68 -10.11
C GLY A 172 6.39 19.76 -8.96
N GLY A 173 6.05 18.64 -8.33
CA GLY A 173 5.23 18.57 -7.12
C GLY A 173 6.07 18.49 -5.85
N THR A 174 5.40 18.21 -4.74
CA THR A 174 6.04 18.04 -3.42
C THR A 174 5.38 16.92 -2.64
N SER A 175 6.17 16.19 -1.82
CA SER A 175 5.65 15.32 -0.76
C SER A 175 5.89 16.05 0.56
N ASP A 176 4.84 16.52 1.22
CA ASP A 176 4.95 17.48 2.32
C ASP A 176 4.07 17.08 3.51
N VAL A 177 4.68 16.38 4.46
CA VAL A 177 4.01 15.96 5.71
C VAL A 177 3.69 17.18 6.58
N GLY A 178 4.55 18.20 6.59
CA GLY A 178 4.34 19.43 7.37
C GLY A 178 3.07 20.15 6.92
N LYS A 179 2.88 20.30 5.61
CA LYS A 179 1.66 20.89 5.04
C LYS A 179 0.43 20.02 5.36
N ALA A 180 0.53 18.70 5.19
CA ALA A 180 -0.57 17.78 5.46
C ALA A 180 -1.02 17.79 6.92
N THR A 181 -0.14 18.15 7.84
CA THR A 181 -0.41 18.15 9.28
C THR A 181 -0.61 19.55 9.88
N LEU A 182 -0.51 20.59 9.07
CA LEU A 182 -0.59 21.99 9.52
C LEU A 182 -1.93 22.27 10.21
N GLY A 183 -1.86 22.86 11.43
CA GLY A 183 -3.05 23.26 12.18
C GLY A 183 -3.90 22.10 12.71
N ARG A 184 -3.36 20.88 12.82
CA ARG A 184 -4.05 19.76 13.46
C ARG A 184 -4.17 19.97 14.97
N ASP A 185 -5.15 19.31 15.57
CA ASP A 185 -5.21 19.14 17.01
C ASP A 185 -4.21 18.07 17.45
N PRO A 186 -3.16 18.40 18.24
CA PRO A 186 -2.15 17.42 18.66
C PRO A 186 -2.70 16.35 19.61
N ALA A 187 -3.87 16.54 20.21
CA ALA A 187 -4.52 15.55 21.08
C ALA A 187 -5.20 14.42 20.26
N ARG A 188 -5.46 14.64 18.99
CA ARG A 188 -6.08 13.63 18.13
C ARG A 188 -5.04 12.65 17.58
N ALA A 189 -5.44 11.38 17.46
CA ALA A 189 -4.67 10.40 16.73
C ALA A 189 -4.52 10.83 15.26
N LEU A 190 -3.34 10.60 14.68
CA LEU A 190 -3.03 10.94 13.31
C LEU A 190 -2.54 9.72 12.55
N VAL A 191 -3.29 9.33 11.50
CA VAL A 191 -2.91 8.31 10.53
C VAL A 191 -2.46 9.00 9.24
N LEU A 192 -1.29 8.67 8.74
CA LEU A 192 -0.72 9.19 7.50
C LEU A 192 -0.74 8.13 6.41
N LEU A 193 -1.30 8.46 5.27
CA LEU A 193 -1.14 7.70 4.03
C LEU A 193 0.06 8.27 3.27
N ALA A 194 1.10 7.46 3.09
CA ALA A 194 2.29 7.81 2.33
C ALA A 194 2.83 6.57 1.63
N HIS A 195 2.87 6.58 0.31
CA HIS A 195 3.21 5.39 -0.47
C HIS A 195 4.56 4.79 -0.08
N GLN A 196 5.61 5.61 0.03
CA GLN A 196 6.95 5.10 0.37
C GLN A 196 7.23 5.11 1.88
N PRO A 197 7.75 4.01 2.45
CA PRO A 197 8.10 3.92 3.88
C PRO A 197 9.09 4.98 4.36
N ARG A 198 9.95 5.49 3.49
CA ARG A 198 10.93 6.53 3.81
C ARG A 198 10.33 7.83 4.36
N SER A 199 9.07 8.10 4.06
CA SER A 199 8.34 9.27 4.60
C SER A 199 8.18 9.20 6.11
N ALA A 200 8.38 8.04 6.73
CA ALA A 200 8.22 7.84 8.16
C ALA A 200 9.23 8.65 9.02
N VAL A 201 10.38 8.99 8.46
CA VAL A 201 11.34 9.86 9.14
C VAL A 201 10.78 11.27 9.31
N GLU A 202 10.08 11.77 8.29
CA GLU A 202 9.40 13.07 8.36
C GLU A 202 8.11 12.97 9.17
N ALA A 203 7.38 11.88 9.04
CA ALA A 203 6.18 11.59 9.84
C ALA A 203 6.46 11.65 11.35
N ASP A 204 7.59 11.09 11.80
CA ASP A 204 7.99 11.15 13.22
C ASP A 204 8.24 12.58 13.71
N ARG A 205 8.80 13.46 12.88
CA ARG A 205 9.01 14.89 13.21
C ARG A 205 7.70 15.66 13.37
N HIS A 206 6.62 15.16 12.75
CA HIS A 206 5.28 15.76 12.77
C HIS A 206 4.28 15.01 13.66
N ASP A 207 4.77 14.20 14.61
CA ASP A 207 3.97 13.48 15.60
C ASP A 207 2.86 12.60 14.97
N VAL A 208 3.14 11.93 13.86
CA VAL A 208 2.25 10.94 13.26
C VAL A 208 2.25 9.69 14.14
N ASP A 209 1.05 9.17 14.47
CA ASP A 209 0.94 7.94 15.26
C ASP A 209 1.18 6.70 14.41
N LEU A 210 0.61 6.69 13.19
CA LEU A 210 0.66 5.56 12.27
C LEU A 210 0.84 6.05 10.83
N GLN A 211 1.84 5.51 10.14
CA GLN A 211 1.96 5.63 8.69
C GLN A 211 1.60 4.31 8.01
N LEU A 212 0.77 4.40 6.95
CA LEU A 212 0.44 3.28 6.06
C LEU A 212 1.16 3.47 4.73
N SER A 213 1.92 2.46 4.34
CA SER A 213 2.76 2.48 3.14
C SER A 213 2.67 1.18 2.34
N GLY A 214 3.14 1.23 1.10
CA GLY A 214 3.38 0.11 0.20
C GLY A 214 4.76 0.18 -0.44
N HIS A 215 4.81 0.26 -1.78
CA HIS A 215 5.99 0.50 -2.61
C HIS A 215 7.01 -0.64 -2.67
N THR A 216 7.27 -1.28 -1.58
CA THR A 216 8.37 -2.26 -1.44
C THR A 216 8.03 -3.64 -1.96
N HIS A 217 6.73 -3.94 -2.09
CA HIS A 217 6.20 -5.29 -2.37
C HIS A 217 6.72 -6.39 -1.42
N GLY A 218 7.26 -6.02 -0.25
CA GLY A 218 8.00 -6.96 0.61
C GLY A 218 9.26 -7.53 -0.05
N GLY A 219 9.78 -6.82 -1.09
CA GLY A 219 10.84 -7.29 -1.97
C GLY A 219 10.36 -8.19 -3.10
N GLN A 220 9.07 -8.49 -3.18
CA GLN A 220 8.35 -9.30 -4.17
C GLN A 220 8.93 -10.70 -4.42
N ILE A 221 10.22 -10.84 -4.73
CA ILE A 221 10.91 -12.11 -4.99
C ILE A 221 12.16 -12.17 -4.10
N TRP A 222 12.15 -13.09 -3.11
CA TRP A 222 13.34 -13.34 -2.32
C TRP A 222 14.52 -13.76 -3.24
N PRO A 223 15.76 -13.27 -3.04
CA PRO A 223 16.24 -12.48 -1.90
C PRO A 223 16.27 -10.95 -2.13
N TRP A 224 15.49 -10.42 -3.09
CA TRP A 224 15.50 -9.00 -3.45
C TRP A 224 15.14 -8.06 -2.28
N ASN A 225 14.39 -8.57 -1.29
CA ASN A 225 14.05 -7.83 -0.07
C ASN A 225 15.28 -7.24 0.65
N TYR A 226 16.44 -7.90 0.59
CA TYR A 226 17.67 -7.37 1.20
C TYR A 226 18.18 -6.11 0.48
N LEU A 227 17.98 -6.00 -0.82
CA LEU A 227 18.36 -4.81 -1.58
C LEU A 227 17.40 -3.65 -1.36
N VAL A 228 16.12 -3.92 -1.06
CA VAL A 228 15.13 -2.89 -0.76
C VAL A 228 15.50 -2.13 0.51
N TYR A 229 16.10 -2.77 1.51
CA TYR A 229 16.59 -2.11 2.73
C TYR A 229 17.65 -1.02 2.47
N LEU A 230 18.31 -1.03 1.32
CA LEU A 230 19.25 0.04 0.95
C LEU A 230 18.54 1.37 0.62
N GLN A 231 17.24 1.33 0.33
CA GLN A 231 16.44 2.49 -0.08
C GLN A 231 15.30 2.82 0.87
N GLN A 232 14.76 1.81 1.55
CA GLN A 232 13.59 1.95 2.41
C GLN A 232 13.89 1.42 3.82
N PRO A 233 13.51 2.17 4.87
CA PRO A 233 13.84 1.78 6.25
C PRO A 233 13.05 0.57 6.76
N VAL A 234 11.89 0.29 6.15
CA VAL A 234 11.02 -0.84 6.45
C VAL A 234 10.61 -1.48 5.13
N VAL A 235 10.65 -2.81 5.05
CA VAL A 235 10.32 -3.54 3.81
C VAL A 235 8.92 -4.15 3.87
N ALA A 236 8.47 -4.65 5.00
CA ALA A 236 7.13 -5.22 5.17
C ALA A 236 6.72 -5.30 6.63
N GLY A 237 5.39 -5.30 6.86
CA GLY A 237 4.79 -5.48 8.17
C GLY A 237 4.83 -4.25 9.07
N LEU A 238 4.52 -4.43 10.34
CA LEU A 238 4.49 -3.36 11.34
C LEU A 238 5.89 -3.16 11.93
N SER A 239 6.34 -1.93 11.96
CA SER A 239 7.62 -1.49 12.53
C SER A 239 7.44 -0.15 13.24
N ARG A 240 8.52 0.38 13.81
CA ARG A 240 8.53 1.69 14.48
C ARG A 240 9.74 2.50 14.03
N ILE A 241 9.52 3.77 13.70
CA ILE A 241 10.57 4.75 13.42
C ILE A 241 10.34 5.92 14.38
N GLY A 242 11.27 6.14 15.29
CA GLY A 242 11.05 7.08 16.40
C GLY A 242 9.79 6.72 17.19
N ARG A 243 8.81 7.62 17.23
CA ARG A 243 7.50 7.40 17.88
C ARG A 243 6.43 6.90 16.92
N THR A 244 6.64 7.03 15.61
CA THR A 244 5.68 6.66 14.57
C THR A 244 5.68 5.15 14.34
N LEU A 245 4.49 4.54 14.41
CA LEU A 245 4.26 3.19 13.88
C LEU A 245 4.20 3.25 12.36
N VAL A 246 4.84 2.30 11.70
CA VAL A 246 4.84 2.22 10.23
C VAL A 246 4.39 0.83 9.83
N TYR A 247 3.28 0.75 9.13
CA TYR A 247 2.87 -0.49 8.49
C TYR A 247 3.15 -0.42 6.99
N VAL A 248 3.91 -1.40 6.50
CA VAL A 248 4.25 -1.52 5.08
C VAL A 248 3.60 -2.77 4.52
N SER A 249 2.64 -2.58 3.61
CA SER A 249 1.99 -3.66 2.88
C SER A 249 2.97 -4.33 1.90
N CYS A 250 2.84 -5.64 1.74
CA CYS A 250 3.51 -6.36 0.66
C CYS A 250 2.90 -6.09 -0.72
N GLY A 251 1.87 -5.24 -0.78
CA GLY A 251 1.15 -4.94 -2.02
C GLY A 251 0.06 -5.95 -2.36
N THR A 252 -0.95 -5.47 -3.06
CA THR A 252 -2.15 -6.24 -3.41
C THR A 252 -2.01 -6.94 -4.77
N GLY A 253 -1.32 -6.31 -5.72
CA GLY A 253 -0.99 -6.90 -7.02
C GLY A 253 0.44 -7.40 -7.10
N TYR A 254 1.07 -7.23 -8.24
CA TYR A 254 2.50 -7.46 -8.47
C TYR A 254 2.99 -6.47 -9.54
N TRP A 255 4.26 -6.13 -9.47
CA TRP A 255 4.92 -5.33 -10.48
C TRP A 255 5.78 -6.20 -11.40
N GLY A 256 5.69 -5.96 -12.72
CA GLY A 256 6.42 -6.73 -13.74
C GLY A 256 5.90 -8.17 -13.89
N PRO A 257 6.73 -9.21 -13.71
CA PRO A 257 6.28 -10.60 -13.88
C PRO A 257 5.31 -11.01 -12.77
N PRO A 258 4.34 -11.92 -13.07
CA PRO A 258 3.37 -12.41 -12.09
C PRO A 258 3.99 -13.39 -11.09
N MET A 259 5.03 -12.94 -10.41
CA MET A 259 5.86 -13.76 -9.54
C MET A 259 5.99 -13.12 -8.16
N ARG A 260 5.78 -13.92 -7.12
CA ARG A 260 6.05 -13.56 -5.73
C ARG A 260 6.74 -14.74 -5.04
N LEU A 261 7.76 -14.46 -4.23
CA LEU A 261 8.44 -15.49 -3.45
C LEU A 261 8.75 -14.94 -2.06
N HIS A 262 8.17 -15.55 -1.01
CA HIS A 262 8.24 -15.10 0.40
C HIS A 262 7.64 -13.71 0.68
N ALA A 263 6.93 -13.11 -0.29
CA ALA A 263 6.23 -11.85 -0.15
C ALA A 263 4.81 -11.99 -0.76
N PRO A 264 3.88 -12.69 -0.08
CA PRO A 264 2.54 -12.90 -0.59
C PRO A 264 1.78 -11.59 -0.78
N ALA A 265 0.94 -11.51 -1.82
CA ALA A 265 0.02 -10.40 -2.00
C ALA A 265 -1.01 -10.36 -0.87
N GLU A 266 -1.37 -9.14 -0.42
CA GLU A 266 -2.30 -8.97 0.70
C GLU A 266 -3.29 -7.83 0.48
N ILE A 267 -4.51 -8.02 0.99
CA ILE A 267 -5.43 -6.97 1.38
C ILE A 267 -5.26 -6.82 2.90
N THR A 268 -4.83 -5.67 3.38
CA THR A 268 -4.59 -5.52 4.82
C THR A 268 -5.83 -4.95 5.51
N ARG A 269 -6.41 -5.70 6.46
CA ARG A 269 -7.43 -5.17 7.36
C ARG A 269 -6.76 -4.74 8.66
N ILE A 270 -6.73 -3.44 8.89
CA ILE A 270 -6.16 -2.82 10.09
C ILE A 270 -7.29 -2.53 11.06
N VAL A 271 -7.19 -3.06 12.27
CA VAL A 271 -8.10 -2.74 13.37
C VAL A 271 -7.40 -1.76 14.30
N LEU A 272 -7.94 -0.55 14.41
CA LEU A 272 -7.43 0.47 15.32
C LEU A 272 -7.95 0.22 16.73
N GLU A 273 -7.04 0.11 17.69
CA GLU A 273 -7.33 -0.09 19.09
C GLU A 273 -6.89 1.12 19.93
N THR A 274 -7.64 1.44 20.97
CA THR A 274 -7.23 2.47 21.93
C THR A 274 -6.22 1.89 22.92
N GLY A 275 -5.20 2.68 23.28
CA GLY A 275 -4.20 2.32 24.28
C GLY A 275 -2.77 2.56 23.82
N ALA A 276 -1.83 2.42 24.75
CA ALA A 276 -0.40 2.53 24.43
C ALA A 276 0.03 1.39 23.49
N ALA A 277 0.90 1.75 22.55
CA ALA A 277 1.47 0.86 21.53
C ALA A 277 2.69 0.10 22.06
#